data_0306bcaa2b184e6c32c8fa6413ded1b4
#
_entry.id   0306bcaa2b184e6c32c8fa6413ded1b4
#
_cell.length_a   1.000
_cell.length_b   1.000
_cell.length_c   1.000
_cell.angle_alpha   90.00
_cell.angle_beta   90.00
_cell.angle_gamma   90.00
#
_symmetry.space_group_name_H-M   'P 1'
#
loop_
_entity.id
_entity.type
_entity.pdbx_description
1 polymer ?
#
loop_
_entity_poly.entity_id
_entity_poly.type
_entity_poly.pdbx_seq_one_letter_code
_entity_poly.pdbx_strand_id
1 'polypeptide(L)'
;MGDFNYLHITGVNDLPGYHATAAFTTKSSEVFKEAEEISPRHVSDKVSYMPWGADDQMPYDIINLIESDETLSTCQMFNAEVCYGSGLVYQTDEMCKRNVVNEVEEFFLDNDMASYFLGVCQDFKHFGFAVSVIILNEQGNKVVRVLRKEACYVRFAPANKEGV
;
A
#
# COMPACT_ATOMS: atom_id res chain seq x y z
N MET A 1 34.39 11.83 15.69
CA MET A 1 33.32 12.54 16.45
C MET A 1 32.22 12.74 15.41
N GLY A 2 31.19 11.92 15.45
CA GLY A 2 30.16 11.97 14.40
C GLY A 2 29.21 13.15 14.64
N ASP A 3 28.93 13.89 13.60
CA ASP A 3 27.98 14.98 13.64
C ASP A 3 26.56 14.40 13.83
N PHE A 4 25.97 14.70 14.98
CA PHE A 4 24.57 14.35 15.25
C PHE A 4 23.68 15.48 14.72
N ASN A 5 22.87 15.17 13.73
CA ASN A 5 21.79 16.06 13.30
C ASN A 5 20.57 15.83 14.20
N TYR A 6 20.21 16.83 14.97
CA TYR A 6 19.01 16.82 15.81
C TYR A 6 17.83 17.36 15.00
N LEU A 7 16.77 16.57 14.87
CA LEU A 7 15.50 17.07 14.38
C LEU A 7 14.77 17.76 15.55
N HIS A 8 14.66 19.08 15.49
CA HIS A 8 13.88 19.84 16.46
C HIS A 8 12.42 19.82 16.02
N ILE A 9 11.58 19.06 16.72
CA ILE A 9 10.14 19.09 16.51
C ILE A 9 9.58 20.23 17.35
N THR A 10 9.33 21.37 16.70
CA THR A 10 8.65 22.52 17.32
C THR A 10 7.17 22.17 17.50
N GLY A 11 6.66 22.31 18.72
CA GLY A 11 5.25 22.08 19.05
C GLY A 11 5.00 21.07 20.17
N VAL A 12 6.00 20.26 20.53
CA VAL A 12 5.89 19.31 21.66
C VAL A 12 6.44 19.90 22.97
N ASN A 13 7.20 20.99 22.90
CA ASN A 13 7.84 21.60 24.06
C ASN A 13 6.89 22.47 24.91
N ASP A 14 5.65 22.67 24.49
CA ASP A 14 4.69 23.51 25.26
C ASP A 14 3.82 22.68 26.23
N LEU A 15 4.05 21.38 26.31
CA LEU A 15 3.39 20.52 27.30
C LEU A 15 4.30 20.28 28.47
N PRO A 16 3.96 20.74 29.70
CA PRO A 16 4.79 20.56 30.86
C PRO A 16 4.98 19.07 31.18
N GLY A 17 6.21 18.60 31.10
CA GLY A 17 6.63 17.26 31.48
C GLY A 17 7.01 16.31 30.35
N TYR A 18 6.94 16.73 29.10
CA TYR A 18 7.35 15.88 27.95
C TYR A 18 8.54 16.49 27.20
N HIS A 19 9.70 15.88 27.36
CA HIS A 19 10.84 16.14 26.48
C HIS A 19 11.08 14.92 25.61
N ALA A 20 10.67 14.98 24.34
CA ALA A 20 11.01 13.97 23.37
C ALA A 20 12.23 14.44 22.56
N THR A 21 13.38 13.84 22.78
CA THR A 21 14.58 14.04 21.95
C THR A 21 14.77 12.79 21.11
N ALA A 22 14.49 12.87 19.81
CA ALA A 22 14.82 11.80 18.87
C ALA A 22 16.19 12.12 18.25
N ALA A 23 17.20 11.32 18.53
CA ALA A 23 18.51 11.39 17.88
C ALA A 23 18.55 10.38 16.73
N PHE A 24 18.69 10.86 15.50
CA PHE A 24 18.94 10.02 14.33
C PHE A 24 20.44 10.08 14.00
N THR A 25 21.11 8.96 14.07
CA THR A 25 22.45 8.82 13.48
C THR A 25 22.27 8.54 11.99
N THR A 26 22.39 9.58 11.17
CA THR A 26 22.61 9.35 9.74
C THR A 26 24.06 8.94 9.55
N LYS A 27 24.32 7.64 9.43
CA LYS A 27 25.49 7.18 8.68
C LYS A 27 25.22 7.50 7.20
N SER A 28 25.37 8.78 6.87
CA SER A 28 25.35 9.18 5.48
C SER A 28 26.59 8.60 4.82
N SER A 29 26.43 8.08 3.65
CA SER A 29 27.42 7.71 2.64
C SER A 29 27.80 6.25 2.45
N GLU A 30 27.55 5.34 3.39
CA GLU A 30 27.89 3.94 3.13
C GLU A 30 26.67 3.02 2.87
N VAL A 31 25.45 3.53 3.04
CA VAL A 31 24.21 2.75 2.85
C VAL A 31 23.64 2.86 1.44
N PHE A 32 24.00 3.92 0.71
CA PHE A 32 23.71 3.97 -0.72
C PHE A 32 24.90 3.35 -1.49
N LYS A 33 25.03 2.02 -1.41
CA LYS A 33 25.66 1.30 -2.52
C LYS A 33 24.91 1.76 -3.77
N GLU A 34 25.65 2.12 -4.82
CA GLU A 34 25.10 2.37 -6.15
C GLU A 34 23.95 1.38 -6.35
N ALA A 35 22.74 1.91 -6.62
CA ALA A 35 21.60 1.06 -6.85
C ALA A 35 21.99 0.08 -7.95
N GLU A 36 22.09 -1.20 -7.61
CA GLU A 36 22.37 -2.25 -8.59
C GLU A 36 21.39 -2.04 -9.75
N GLU A 37 21.90 -1.96 -10.95
CA GLU A 37 21.08 -1.76 -12.13
C GLU A 37 20.18 -2.99 -12.29
N ILE A 38 18.93 -2.85 -11.85
CA ILE A 38 17.98 -3.94 -11.86
C ILE A 38 17.51 -4.15 -13.30
N SER A 39 17.86 -5.29 -13.87
CA SER A 39 17.47 -5.67 -15.23
C SER A 39 16.12 -6.37 -15.25
N PRO A 40 15.28 -6.15 -16.29
CA PRO A 40 14.03 -6.87 -16.45
C PRO A 40 14.23 -8.38 -16.54
N ARG A 41 13.38 -9.14 -15.87
CA ARG A 41 13.33 -10.61 -16.01
C ARG A 41 12.29 -11.01 -17.05
N HIS A 42 12.61 -12.01 -17.85
CA HIS A 42 11.73 -12.52 -18.89
C HIS A 42 11.06 -13.82 -18.41
N VAL A 43 9.75 -13.87 -18.50
CA VAL A 43 8.94 -15.09 -18.27
C VAL A 43 8.73 -15.84 -19.59
N SER A 44 8.60 -15.08 -20.68
CA SER A 44 8.49 -15.59 -22.05
C SER A 44 8.97 -14.53 -23.03
N ASP A 45 9.06 -14.88 -24.33
CA ASP A 45 9.46 -13.95 -25.39
C ASP A 45 8.61 -12.67 -25.48
N LYS A 46 7.43 -12.68 -24.84
CA LYS A 46 6.47 -11.56 -24.89
C LYS A 46 6.22 -10.91 -23.53
N VAL A 47 6.67 -11.52 -22.44
CA VAL A 47 6.36 -11.06 -21.10
C VAL A 47 7.64 -10.87 -20.32
N SER A 48 7.89 -9.63 -19.95
CA SER A 48 8.97 -9.25 -19.05
C SER A 48 8.43 -8.43 -17.88
N TYR A 49 9.11 -8.48 -16.76
CA TYR A 49 8.75 -7.73 -15.56
C TYR A 49 10.00 -7.18 -14.86
N MET A 50 9.78 -6.14 -14.06
CA MET A 50 10.82 -5.58 -13.18
C MET A 50 10.77 -6.32 -11.84
N PRO A 51 11.87 -6.99 -11.44
CA PRO A 51 11.94 -7.64 -10.14
C PRO A 51 12.04 -6.62 -9.00
N TRP A 52 11.63 -7.03 -7.81
CA TRP A 52 11.79 -6.25 -6.60
C TRP A 52 13.14 -6.58 -5.95
N GLY A 53 14.14 -5.74 -6.21
CA GLY A 53 15.53 -6.04 -5.86
C GLY A 53 16.19 -7.06 -6.80
N ALA A 54 17.44 -7.41 -6.53
CA ALA A 54 18.22 -8.30 -7.40
C ALA A 54 17.67 -9.73 -7.47
N ASP A 55 17.15 -10.25 -6.35
CA ASP A 55 16.65 -11.62 -6.19
C ASP A 55 15.12 -11.75 -6.27
N ASP A 56 14.40 -10.62 -6.34
CA ASP A 56 12.93 -10.55 -6.33
C ASP A 56 12.29 -10.97 -4.98
N GLN A 57 13.07 -10.96 -3.89
CA GLN A 57 12.63 -11.37 -2.56
C GLN A 57 12.14 -10.20 -1.68
N MET A 58 12.47 -8.96 -2.02
CA MET A 58 12.17 -7.77 -1.21
C MET A 58 10.72 -7.70 -0.67
N PRO A 59 9.66 -8.02 -1.44
CA PRO A 59 8.29 -7.97 -0.90
C PRO A 59 8.04 -9.01 0.20
N TYR A 60 8.65 -10.17 0.07
CA TYR A 60 8.53 -11.25 1.06
C TYR A 60 9.33 -10.94 2.32
N ASP A 61 10.50 -10.31 2.16
CA ASP A 61 11.33 -9.86 3.28
C ASP A 61 10.61 -8.77 4.09
N ILE A 62 9.91 -7.85 3.41
CA ILE A 62 9.07 -6.83 4.08
C ILE A 62 7.98 -7.50 4.93
N ILE A 63 7.26 -8.46 4.37
CA ILE A 63 6.21 -9.19 5.10
C ILE A 63 6.80 -9.96 6.28
N ASN A 64 7.87 -10.71 6.06
CA ASN A 64 8.54 -11.48 7.11
C ASN A 64 9.03 -10.56 8.25
N LEU A 65 9.55 -9.38 7.91
CA LEU A 65 9.97 -8.40 8.92
C LEU A 65 8.80 -7.89 9.74
N ILE A 66 7.68 -7.56 9.08
CA ILE A 66 6.47 -7.09 9.77
C ILE A 66 5.89 -8.20 10.67
N GLU A 67 5.86 -9.44 10.20
CA GLU A 67 5.30 -10.57 10.94
C GLU A 67 6.22 -11.04 12.09
N SER A 68 7.54 -10.82 11.98
CA SER A 68 8.50 -11.23 13.01
C SER A 68 8.59 -10.28 14.21
N ASP A 69 8.11 -9.05 14.09
CA ASP A 69 8.12 -8.04 15.14
C ASP A 69 6.70 -7.61 15.52
N GLU A 70 6.27 -7.98 16.72
CA GLU A 70 4.93 -7.66 17.23
C GLU A 70 4.65 -6.15 17.29
N THR A 71 5.68 -5.35 17.62
CA THR A 71 5.54 -3.91 17.71
C THR A 71 5.34 -3.31 16.33
N LEU A 72 6.13 -3.75 15.35
CA LEU A 72 6.02 -3.30 13.97
C LEU A 72 4.68 -3.73 13.36
N SER A 73 4.28 -4.98 13.55
CA SER A 73 3.00 -5.53 13.10
C SER A 73 1.83 -4.71 13.64
N THR A 74 1.83 -4.44 14.96
CA THR A 74 0.79 -3.64 15.62
C THR A 74 0.75 -2.22 15.08
N CYS A 75 1.90 -1.57 14.90
CA CYS A 75 1.97 -0.22 14.35
C CYS A 75 1.48 -0.16 12.90
N GLN A 76 1.81 -1.15 12.08
CA GLN A 76 1.36 -1.20 10.69
C GLN A 76 -0.15 -1.45 10.60
N MET A 77 -0.69 -2.36 11.41
CA MET A 77 -2.12 -2.61 11.49
C MET A 77 -2.87 -1.36 11.94
N PHE A 78 -2.43 -0.70 13.02
CA PHE A 78 -3.01 0.55 13.49
C PHE A 78 -3.01 1.64 12.40
N ASN A 79 -1.90 1.79 11.67
CA ASN A 79 -1.82 2.75 10.57
C ASN A 79 -2.80 2.42 9.43
N ALA A 80 -3.00 1.14 9.12
CA ALA A 80 -3.98 0.72 8.12
C ALA A 80 -5.41 0.99 8.59
N GLU A 81 -5.72 0.72 9.86
CA GLU A 81 -7.02 1.00 10.47
C GLU A 81 -7.34 2.49 10.54
N VAL A 82 -6.35 3.33 10.85
CA VAL A 82 -6.51 4.80 10.80
C VAL A 82 -6.83 5.28 9.37
N CYS A 83 -6.20 4.69 8.35
CA CYS A 83 -6.53 4.99 6.95
C CYS A 83 -7.91 4.48 6.54
N TYR A 84 -8.28 3.30 7.05
CA TYR A 84 -9.61 2.72 6.83
C TYR A 84 -10.71 3.59 7.47
N GLY A 85 -10.46 4.16 8.66
CA GLY A 85 -11.37 5.03 9.38
C GLY A 85 -12.71 4.37 9.65
N SER A 86 -13.80 4.97 9.19
CA SER A 86 -15.16 4.42 9.26
C SER A 86 -15.53 3.52 8.07
N GLY A 87 -14.56 3.20 7.21
CA GLY A 87 -14.78 2.39 6.01
C GLY A 87 -15.29 3.17 4.81
N LEU A 88 -15.66 2.43 3.77
CA LEU A 88 -16.29 3.01 2.58
C LEU A 88 -17.77 3.27 2.84
N VAL A 89 -18.20 4.49 2.55
CA VAL A 89 -19.59 4.88 2.59
C VAL A 89 -20.01 5.41 1.23
N TYR A 90 -21.23 5.14 0.82
CA TYR A 90 -21.81 5.74 -0.36
C TYR A 90 -22.84 6.78 0.06
N GLN A 91 -22.97 7.83 -0.71
CA GLN A 91 -23.98 8.86 -0.51
C GLN A 91 -24.92 8.84 -1.70
N THR A 92 -26.22 8.74 -1.42
CA THR A 92 -27.27 8.80 -2.43
C THR A 92 -27.87 10.19 -2.48
N ASP A 93 -28.20 10.65 -3.69
CA ASP A 93 -28.99 11.86 -3.88
C ASP A 93 -30.46 11.56 -3.56
N GLU A 94 -31.21 12.59 -3.08
CA GLU A 94 -32.63 12.47 -2.77
C GLU A 94 -33.47 12.02 -3.99
N MET A 95 -32.99 12.29 -5.21
CA MET A 95 -33.64 11.87 -6.46
C MET A 95 -33.26 10.47 -6.92
N CYS A 96 -32.38 9.76 -6.18
CA CYS A 96 -31.92 8.42 -6.56
C CYS A 96 -33.07 7.41 -6.43
N LYS A 97 -33.26 6.61 -7.46
CA LYS A 97 -34.28 5.55 -7.44
C LYS A 97 -33.90 4.46 -6.45
N ARG A 98 -34.86 4.01 -5.65
CA ARG A 98 -34.63 2.97 -4.61
C ARG A 98 -34.03 1.68 -5.13
N ASN A 99 -34.34 1.30 -6.36
CA ASN A 99 -33.75 0.11 -6.96
C ASN A 99 -32.25 0.25 -7.20
N VAL A 100 -31.75 1.47 -7.52
CA VAL A 100 -30.31 1.74 -7.69
C VAL A 100 -29.60 1.68 -6.33
N VAL A 101 -30.24 2.19 -5.27
CA VAL A 101 -29.70 2.10 -3.91
C VAL A 101 -29.54 0.64 -3.50
N ASN A 102 -30.57 -0.17 -3.72
CA ASN A 102 -30.53 -1.59 -3.40
C ASN A 102 -29.44 -2.33 -4.19
N GLU A 103 -29.23 -2.00 -5.48
CA GLU A 103 -28.13 -2.59 -6.28
C GLU A 103 -26.75 -2.24 -5.72
N VAL A 104 -26.57 -1.02 -5.19
CA VAL A 104 -25.31 -0.62 -4.56
C VAL A 104 -25.11 -1.35 -3.23
N GLU A 105 -26.17 -1.48 -2.44
CA GLU A 105 -26.11 -2.22 -1.17
C GLU A 105 -25.75 -3.70 -1.39
N GLU A 106 -26.42 -4.35 -2.34
CA GLU A 106 -26.11 -5.73 -2.74
C GLU A 106 -24.64 -5.85 -3.21
N PHE A 107 -24.19 -4.93 -4.06
CA PHE A 107 -22.80 -4.92 -4.53
C PHE A 107 -21.79 -4.79 -3.38
N PHE A 108 -22.06 -3.93 -2.40
CA PHE A 108 -21.21 -3.76 -1.22
C PHE A 108 -21.14 -5.02 -0.36
N LEU A 109 -22.27 -5.72 -0.19
CA LEU A 109 -22.34 -6.96 0.56
C LEU A 109 -21.68 -8.12 -0.18
N ASP A 110 -21.99 -8.30 -1.46
CA ASP A 110 -21.48 -9.41 -2.29
C ASP A 110 -19.96 -9.35 -2.48
N ASN A 111 -19.39 -8.13 -2.44
CA ASN A 111 -17.95 -7.92 -2.61
C ASN A 111 -17.21 -7.75 -1.29
N ASP A 112 -17.90 -7.82 -0.14
CA ASP A 112 -17.30 -7.53 1.16
C ASP A 112 -16.39 -6.29 1.11
N MET A 113 -16.99 -5.17 0.72
CA MET A 113 -16.27 -3.92 0.47
C MET A 113 -15.51 -3.42 1.70
N ALA A 114 -15.91 -3.84 2.90
CA ALA A 114 -15.20 -3.52 4.14
C ALA A 114 -13.84 -4.21 4.21
N SER A 115 -13.81 -5.53 4.06
CA SER A 115 -12.55 -6.31 4.04
C SER A 115 -11.68 -5.95 2.85
N TYR A 116 -12.29 -5.73 1.68
CA TYR A 116 -11.58 -5.25 0.50
C TYR A 116 -10.82 -3.95 0.78
N PHE A 117 -11.49 -2.93 1.32
CA PHE A 117 -10.88 -1.62 1.56
C PHE A 117 -9.83 -1.65 2.66
N LEU A 118 -10.06 -2.39 3.74
CA LEU A 118 -9.06 -2.59 4.78
C LEU A 118 -7.78 -3.22 4.20
N GLY A 119 -7.93 -4.24 3.37
CA GLY A 119 -6.80 -4.88 2.69
C GLY A 119 -6.05 -3.95 1.75
N VAL A 120 -6.76 -3.07 1.03
CA VAL A 120 -6.14 -2.02 0.20
C VAL A 120 -5.33 -1.05 1.06
N CYS A 121 -5.85 -0.65 2.24
CA CYS A 121 -5.12 0.20 3.18
C CYS A 121 -3.85 -0.50 3.70
N GLN A 122 -3.92 -1.80 4.00
CA GLN A 122 -2.76 -2.59 4.43
C GLN A 122 -1.67 -2.63 3.34
N ASP A 123 -2.03 -2.99 2.10
CA ASP A 123 -1.07 -3.02 1.00
C ASP A 123 -0.42 -1.67 0.77
N PHE A 124 -1.22 -0.60 0.81
CA PHE A 124 -0.69 0.75 0.67
C PHE A 124 0.29 1.13 1.77
N LYS A 125 0.06 0.68 3.01
CA LYS A 125 0.98 0.92 4.13
C LYS A 125 2.25 0.09 4.06
N HIS A 126 2.16 -1.16 3.59
CA HIS A 126 3.30 -2.05 3.48
C HIS A 126 4.20 -1.71 2.29
N PHE A 127 3.61 -1.38 1.14
CA PHE A 127 4.30 -1.29 -0.15
C PHE A 127 4.24 0.09 -0.82
N GLY A 128 3.42 1.02 -0.30
CA GLY A 128 3.20 2.32 -0.90
C GLY A 128 2.23 2.32 -2.09
N PHE A 129 1.69 1.17 -2.47
CA PHE A 129 0.68 1.03 -3.51
C PHE A 129 -0.25 -0.15 -3.20
N ALA A 130 -1.41 -0.16 -3.84
CA ALA A 130 -2.36 -1.27 -3.79
C ALA A 130 -2.90 -1.55 -5.19
N VAL A 131 -3.23 -2.80 -5.47
CA VAL A 131 -3.75 -3.22 -6.77
C VAL A 131 -5.10 -3.89 -6.62
N SER A 132 -6.04 -3.46 -7.44
CA SER A 132 -7.39 -4.00 -7.49
C SER A 132 -7.66 -4.60 -8.85
N VAL A 133 -8.35 -5.74 -8.85
CA VAL A 133 -8.85 -6.38 -10.05
C VAL A 133 -10.35 -6.12 -10.16
N ILE A 134 -10.76 -5.49 -11.23
CA ILE A 134 -12.16 -5.22 -11.54
C ILE A 134 -12.64 -6.23 -12.54
N ILE A 135 -13.67 -6.99 -12.18
CA ILE A 135 -14.29 -8.00 -13.06
C ILE A 135 -15.59 -7.42 -13.59
N LEU A 136 -15.67 -7.36 -14.90
CA LEU A 136 -16.86 -6.92 -15.63
C LEU A 136 -17.74 -8.12 -15.97
N ASN A 137 -19.02 -7.84 -16.24
CA ASN A 137 -19.93 -8.83 -16.80
C ASN A 137 -19.52 -9.20 -18.26
N GLU A 138 -20.14 -10.21 -18.84
CA GLU A 138 -19.86 -10.68 -20.22
C GLU A 138 -20.00 -9.56 -21.27
N GLN A 139 -20.87 -8.59 -21.04
CA GLN A 139 -21.09 -7.46 -21.94
C GLN A 139 -20.10 -6.31 -21.75
N GLY A 140 -19.30 -6.34 -20.69
CA GLY A 140 -18.29 -5.32 -20.37
C GLY A 140 -18.87 -3.97 -19.90
N ASN A 141 -20.15 -3.91 -19.55
CA ASN A 141 -20.85 -2.66 -19.20
C ASN A 141 -21.18 -2.51 -17.71
N LYS A 142 -20.96 -3.55 -16.89
CA LYS A 142 -21.22 -3.53 -15.44
C LYS A 142 -20.07 -4.18 -14.69
N VAL A 143 -19.64 -3.55 -13.60
CA VAL A 143 -18.72 -4.16 -12.64
C VAL A 143 -19.51 -5.19 -11.83
N VAL A 144 -19.04 -6.43 -11.85
CA VAL A 144 -19.65 -7.54 -11.09
C VAL A 144 -18.87 -7.76 -9.79
N ARG A 145 -17.54 -7.68 -9.86
CA ARG A 145 -16.69 -7.96 -8.72
C ARG A 145 -15.47 -7.05 -8.66
N VAL A 146 -15.09 -6.72 -7.44
CA VAL A 146 -13.84 -6.02 -7.15
C VAL A 146 -13.05 -6.89 -6.17
N LEU A 147 -11.80 -7.19 -6.51
CA LEU A 147 -10.93 -8.03 -5.70
C LEU A 147 -9.62 -7.29 -5.43
N ARG A 148 -9.13 -7.37 -4.21
CA ARG A 148 -7.76 -6.97 -3.90
C ARG A 148 -6.80 -8.02 -4.45
N LYS A 149 -5.75 -7.58 -5.13
CA LYS A 149 -4.59 -8.41 -5.44
C LYS A 149 -3.47 -8.01 -4.48
N GLU A 150 -3.03 -8.93 -3.65
CA GLU A 150 -1.95 -8.68 -2.69
C GLU A 150 -0.73 -8.11 -3.41
N ALA A 151 -0.26 -6.95 -2.95
CA ALA A 151 0.79 -6.18 -3.63
C ALA A 151 2.12 -6.93 -3.71
N CYS A 152 2.41 -7.82 -2.75
CA CYS A 152 3.64 -8.64 -2.75
C CYS A 152 3.76 -9.56 -3.98
N TYR A 153 2.64 -9.95 -4.59
CA TYR A 153 2.63 -10.79 -5.80
C TYR A 153 2.59 -10.00 -7.10
N VAL A 154 2.53 -8.68 -7.02
CA VAL A 154 2.42 -7.84 -8.21
C VAL A 154 3.80 -7.41 -8.68
N ARG A 155 4.03 -7.49 -9.99
CA ARG A 155 5.23 -6.98 -10.65
C ARG A 155 4.81 -6.04 -11.77
N PHE A 156 5.57 -4.99 -11.95
CA PHE A 156 5.33 -4.04 -13.02
C PHE A 156 6.09 -4.47 -14.28
N ALA A 157 5.51 -4.19 -15.43
CA ALA A 157 6.23 -4.31 -16.68
C ALA A 157 7.35 -3.26 -16.75
N PRO A 158 8.45 -3.54 -17.50
CA PRO A 158 9.45 -2.51 -17.78
C PRO A 158 8.79 -1.32 -18.46
N ALA A 159 9.25 -0.12 -18.11
CA ALA A 159 8.79 1.08 -18.82
C ALA A 159 9.08 0.98 -20.32
N ASN A 160 8.11 1.33 -21.13
CA ASN A 160 8.32 1.45 -22.57
C ASN A 160 9.21 2.66 -22.90
N LYS A 161 9.58 2.84 -24.19
CA LYS A 161 10.42 3.97 -24.62
C LYS A 161 9.80 5.34 -24.38
N GLU A 162 8.50 5.39 -24.12
CA GLU A 162 7.74 6.61 -23.85
C GLU A 162 7.58 6.86 -22.34
N GLY A 163 8.10 5.97 -21.48
CA GLY A 163 8.09 6.12 -20.03
C GLY A 163 6.74 5.79 -19.37
N VAL A 164 5.85 5.09 -20.09
CA VAL A 164 4.54 4.66 -19.60
C VAL A 164 4.49 3.15 -19.48
#